data_3b130e174724ed22be7cca07efd30459
#
_entry.id   3b130e174724ed22be7cca07efd30459
#
_cell.length_a   1.000
_cell.length_b   1.000
_cell.length_c   1.000
_cell.angle_alpha   90.00
_cell.angle_beta   90.00
_cell.angle_gamma   90.00
#
_symmetry.space_group_name_H-M   'P 1'
#
loop_
_entity.id
_entity.type
_entity.pdbx_description
1 polymer ?
#
loop_
_entity_poly.entity_id
_entity_poly.type
_entity_poly.pdbx_seq_one_letter_code
_entity_poly.pdbx_strand_id
1 'polypeptide(L)'
;RDFCLSRGLGDVYKRQVYTTLDAAINWIRKNSLWPMPMGLSCCAIEFMAVACSRYDLSRFGSEVTRFSPRQADVMIVAGTVTYKMALAVRRIWDQMPEPKWCIAMGACASTGGMFRSYSVLQGVDKILPVDVYISGCPPRPEAILEALLTLRKKLDTQQPARTFFKKEEPREANAPVPVNTEMPLE
;
A
#
# COMPACT_ATOMS: atom_id res chain seq x y z
N ARG A 1 15.52 -24.89 41.63
CA ARG A 1 14.06 -24.90 41.29
C ARG A 1 13.51 -23.51 40.98
N ASP A 2 14.08 -22.47 41.57
CA ASP A 2 13.56 -21.09 41.39
C ASP A 2 13.96 -20.41 40.06
N PHE A 3 14.94 -20.95 39.37
CA PHE A 3 15.43 -20.43 38.10
C PHE A 3 14.46 -20.64 36.91
N CYS A 4 13.58 -21.66 36.99
CA CYS A 4 12.56 -21.92 35.96
C CYS A 4 11.34 -20.99 36.05
N LEU A 5 10.96 -20.61 37.28
CA LEU A 5 9.83 -19.68 37.50
C LEU A 5 10.16 -18.25 37.08
N SER A 6 11.41 -17.79 37.29
CA SER A 6 11.85 -16.45 36.89
C SER A 6 11.89 -16.27 35.37
N ARG A 7 12.22 -17.33 34.60
CA ARG A 7 12.17 -17.27 33.13
C ARG A 7 10.73 -17.16 32.61
N GLY A 8 9.77 -17.90 33.21
CA GLY A 8 8.37 -17.81 32.79
C GLY A 8 7.74 -16.46 33.04
N LEU A 9 8.00 -15.84 34.19
CA LEU A 9 7.52 -14.48 34.50
C LEU A 9 8.16 -13.41 33.61
N GLY A 10 9.44 -13.52 33.29
CA GLY A 10 10.12 -12.63 32.37
C GLY A 10 9.54 -12.68 30.95
N ASP A 11 9.15 -13.85 30.47
CA ASP A 11 8.56 -14.01 29.14
C ASP A 11 7.11 -13.50 29.08
N VAL A 12 6.33 -13.65 30.15
CA VAL A 12 4.99 -13.07 30.26
C VAL A 12 5.06 -11.55 30.28
N TYR A 13 5.96 -10.98 31.06
CA TYR A 13 6.16 -9.52 31.12
C TYR A 13 6.61 -8.95 29.78
N LYS A 14 7.55 -9.59 29.11
CA LYS A 14 7.98 -9.21 27.76
C LYS A 14 6.81 -9.24 26.78
N ARG A 15 5.98 -10.26 26.79
CA ARG A 15 4.78 -10.34 25.93
C ARG A 15 3.82 -9.17 26.18
N GLN A 16 3.57 -8.81 27.44
CA GLN A 16 2.70 -7.68 27.77
C GLN A 16 3.26 -6.36 27.27
N VAL A 17 4.56 -6.11 27.43
CA VAL A 17 5.22 -4.90 26.91
C VAL A 17 5.16 -4.87 25.40
N TYR A 18 5.44 -5.99 24.70
CA TYR A 18 5.34 -6.03 23.24
C TYR A 18 3.91 -5.81 22.73
N THR A 19 2.89 -6.37 23.37
CA THR A 19 1.50 -6.17 22.94
C THR A 19 1.03 -4.73 23.13
N THR A 20 1.46 -4.05 24.18
CA THR A 20 1.15 -2.62 24.38
C THR A 20 1.88 -1.72 23.40
N LEU A 21 3.15 -2.01 23.09
CA LEU A 21 3.91 -1.31 22.07
C LEU A 21 3.33 -1.53 20.67
N ASP A 22 2.95 -2.75 20.32
CA ASP A 22 2.29 -3.05 19.04
C ASP A 22 0.99 -2.25 18.88
N ALA A 23 0.18 -2.20 19.92
CA ALA A 23 -1.07 -1.43 19.91
C ALA A 23 -0.81 0.07 19.73
N ALA A 24 0.18 0.63 20.42
CA ALA A 24 0.55 2.04 20.30
C ALA A 24 1.09 2.37 18.89
N ILE A 25 1.98 1.56 18.35
CA ILE A 25 2.56 1.74 17.01
C ILE A 25 1.47 1.62 15.94
N ASN A 26 0.58 0.63 16.05
CA ASN A 26 -0.53 0.46 15.11
C ASN A 26 -1.50 1.64 15.18
N TRP A 27 -1.78 2.15 16.37
CA TRP A 27 -2.63 3.32 16.54
C TRP A 27 -2.04 4.56 15.86
N ILE A 28 -0.73 4.80 16.00
CA ILE A 28 -0.03 5.90 15.33
C ILE A 28 -0.09 5.73 13.81
N ARG A 29 0.28 4.55 13.31
CA ARG A 29 0.32 4.26 11.87
C ARG A 29 -1.04 4.38 11.20
N LYS A 30 -2.08 3.81 11.78
CA LYS A 30 -3.43 3.86 11.20
C LYS A 30 -4.04 5.25 11.13
N ASN A 31 -3.63 6.15 12.03
CA ASN A 31 -4.15 7.53 12.08
C ASN A 31 -3.32 8.54 11.29
N SER A 32 -2.18 8.13 10.73
CA SER A 32 -1.29 8.99 9.94
C SER A 32 -0.75 8.20 8.74
N LEU A 33 -1.61 7.94 7.76
CA LEU A 33 -1.24 7.29 6.50
C LEU A 33 -1.07 8.35 5.41
N TRP A 34 0.16 8.57 4.98
CA TRP A 34 0.46 9.57 3.96
C TRP A 34 0.43 8.95 2.56
N PRO A 35 -0.56 9.32 1.75
CA PRO A 35 -0.70 8.74 0.42
C PRO A 35 0.27 9.35 -0.58
N MET A 36 0.83 8.49 -1.43
CA MET A 36 1.52 8.86 -2.66
C MET A 36 0.62 8.53 -3.85
N PRO A 37 0.03 9.51 -4.52
CA PRO A 37 -0.80 9.26 -5.67
C PRO A 37 0.04 9.00 -6.91
N MET A 38 -0.09 7.82 -7.49
CA MET A 38 0.37 7.51 -8.84
C MET A 38 -0.80 7.68 -9.80
N GLY A 39 -1.08 8.93 -10.16
CA GLY A 39 -2.16 9.28 -11.08
C GLY A 39 -1.76 9.06 -12.53
N LEU A 40 -2.21 7.97 -13.14
CA LEU A 40 -1.84 7.57 -14.48
C LEU A 40 -2.94 7.84 -15.52
N SER A 41 -4.20 7.88 -15.12
CA SER A 41 -5.32 8.16 -16.01
C SER A 41 -6.55 8.69 -15.25
N CYS A 42 -7.78 8.46 -15.77
CA CYS A 42 -9.02 9.03 -15.24
C CYS A 42 -9.28 8.78 -13.75
N CYS A 43 -8.82 7.68 -13.17
CA CYS A 43 -8.96 7.44 -11.73
C CYS A 43 -8.23 8.47 -10.87
N ALA A 44 -7.20 9.12 -11.41
CA ALA A 44 -6.51 10.21 -10.70
C ALA A 44 -7.42 11.42 -10.46
N ILE A 45 -8.33 11.71 -11.38
CA ILE A 45 -9.30 12.80 -11.23
C ILE A 45 -10.26 12.51 -10.08
N GLU A 46 -10.72 11.27 -9.96
CA GLU A 46 -11.56 10.85 -8.84
C GLU A 46 -10.82 10.88 -7.50
N PHE A 47 -9.53 10.54 -7.51
CA PHE A 47 -8.68 10.71 -6.33
C PHE A 47 -8.57 12.19 -5.92
N MET A 48 -8.44 13.12 -6.86
CA MET A 48 -8.47 14.55 -6.56
C MET A 48 -9.82 14.98 -5.98
N ALA A 49 -10.93 14.43 -6.47
CA ALA A 49 -12.26 14.70 -5.92
C ALA A 49 -12.39 14.25 -4.46
N VAL A 50 -11.74 13.14 -4.08
CA VAL A 50 -11.70 12.68 -2.67
C VAL A 50 -10.92 13.62 -1.77
N ALA A 51 -9.89 14.27 -2.30
CA ALA A 51 -9.10 15.26 -1.57
C ALA A 51 -9.79 16.63 -1.44
N CYS A 52 -10.93 16.84 -2.14
CA CYS A 52 -11.69 18.07 -2.07
C CYS A 52 -12.59 18.15 -0.83
N SER A 53 -13.07 19.35 -0.54
CA SER A 53 -13.82 19.70 0.68
C SER A 53 -15.06 18.84 0.97
N ARG A 54 -15.70 18.26 -0.06
CA ARG A 54 -16.90 17.44 0.11
C ARG A 54 -16.61 16.10 0.80
N TYR A 55 -15.48 15.46 0.50
CA TYR A 55 -15.13 14.13 1.01
C TYR A 55 -14.01 14.18 2.03
N ASP A 56 -13.00 14.97 1.78
CA ASP A 56 -11.87 15.32 2.65
C ASP A 56 -11.16 14.13 3.34
N LEU A 57 -10.00 13.79 2.80
CA LEU A 57 -9.12 12.74 3.35
C LEU A 57 -8.54 13.09 4.73
N SER A 58 -8.55 14.38 5.11
CA SER A 58 -8.01 14.84 6.39
C SER A 58 -8.74 14.24 7.59
N ARG A 59 -10.04 13.99 7.47
CA ARG A 59 -10.86 13.31 8.49
C ARG A 59 -10.36 11.90 8.82
N PHE A 60 -9.62 11.31 7.90
CA PHE A 60 -9.07 9.97 8.03
C PHE A 60 -7.55 9.97 8.27
N GLY A 61 -6.95 11.13 8.59
CA GLY A 61 -5.51 11.23 8.83
C GLY A 61 -4.63 11.00 7.61
N SER A 62 -5.19 11.20 6.41
CA SER A 62 -4.51 11.01 5.12
C SER A 62 -4.48 12.31 4.30
N GLU A 63 -4.47 13.46 4.99
CA GLU A 63 -4.46 14.78 4.36
C GLU A 63 -3.19 15.05 3.55
N VAL A 64 -2.05 14.63 4.12
CA VAL A 64 -0.76 14.99 3.56
C VAL A 64 -0.42 14.09 2.38
N THR A 65 -0.75 14.57 1.19
CA THR A 65 -0.36 13.92 -0.07
C THR A 65 1.11 14.20 -0.35
N ARG A 66 1.93 13.16 -0.37
CA ARG A 66 3.38 13.27 -0.64
C ARG A 66 3.73 12.77 -2.02
N PHE A 67 4.33 13.63 -2.84
CA PHE A 67 4.86 13.25 -4.15
C PHE A 67 6.29 12.71 -4.07
N SER A 68 6.94 12.85 -2.91
CA SER A 68 8.23 12.23 -2.65
C SER A 68 8.01 10.80 -2.10
N PRO A 69 8.48 9.75 -2.80
CA PRO A 69 8.29 8.37 -2.35
C PRO A 69 8.90 8.09 -0.98
N ARG A 70 9.97 8.76 -0.64
CA ARG A 70 10.68 8.58 0.65
C ARG A 70 9.92 9.11 1.86
N GLN A 71 8.84 9.88 1.64
CA GLN A 71 8.03 10.48 2.71
C GLN A 71 6.60 9.93 2.73
N ALA A 72 6.29 8.93 1.91
CA ALA A 72 4.97 8.37 1.79
C ALA A 72 4.92 6.95 2.33
N ASP A 73 3.77 6.57 2.88
CA ASP A 73 3.54 5.26 3.48
C ASP A 73 2.67 4.37 2.58
N VAL A 74 1.73 4.96 1.84
CA VAL A 74 0.76 4.25 1.01
C VAL A 74 0.85 4.72 -0.43
N MET A 75 1.16 3.81 -1.35
CA MET A 75 1.07 4.09 -2.79
C MET A 75 -0.34 3.82 -3.29
N ILE A 76 -0.96 4.79 -3.95
CA ILE A 76 -2.25 4.63 -4.62
C ILE A 76 -2.02 4.67 -6.13
N VAL A 77 -2.11 3.52 -6.77
CA VAL A 77 -1.99 3.41 -8.23
C VAL A 77 -3.36 3.64 -8.85
N ALA A 78 -3.55 4.82 -9.45
CA ALA A 78 -4.83 5.27 -9.97
C ALA A 78 -4.82 5.32 -11.50
N GLY A 79 -5.35 4.31 -12.14
CA GLY A 79 -5.55 4.30 -13.58
C GLY A 79 -4.78 3.22 -14.33
N THR A 80 -4.71 3.38 -15.66
CA THR A 80 -4.11 2.42 -16.58
C THR A 80 -2.59 2.46 -16.49
N VAL A 81 -1.96 1.31 -16.28
CA VAL A 81 -0.51 1.17 -16.26
C VAL A 81 -0.04 0.58 -17.58
N THR A 82 0.79 1.30 -18.30
CA THR A 82 1.46 0.78 -19.49
C THR A 82 2.76 0.08 -19.11
N TYR A 83 3.25 -0.86 -19.92
CA TYR A 83 4.54 -1.52 -19.68
C TYR A 83 5.69 -0.53 -19.54
N LYS A 84 5.69 0.54 -20.34
CA LYS A 84 6.68 1.61 -20.25
C LYS A 84 6.64 2.32 -18.90
N MET A 85 5.44 2.55 -18.36
CA MET A 85 5.26 3.21 -17.06
C MET A 85 5.45 2.25 -15.88
N ALA A 86 5.25 0.96 -16.09
CA ALA A 86 5.41 -0.07 -15.05
C ALA A 86 6.79 -0.04 -14.40
N LEU A 87 7.84 0.18 -15.20
CA LEU A 87 9.21 0.33 -14.72
C LEU A 87 9.38 1.54 -13.79
N ALA A 88 8.75 2.66 -14.13
CA ALA A 88 8.79 3.85 -13.29
C ALA A 88 8.03 3.65 -11.98
N VAL A 89 6.85 3.04 -12.03
CA VAL A 89 6.05 2.70 -10.84
C VAL A 89 6.83 1.77 -9.91
N ARG A 90 7.51 0.76 -10.45
CA ARG A 90 8.35 -0.14 -9.66
C ARG A 90 9.52 0.59 -9.00
N ARG A 91 10.23 1.44 -9.73
CA ARG A 91 11.33 2.25 -9.17
C ARG A 91 10.88 3.17 -8.04
N ILE A 92 9.70 3.76 -8.18
CA ILE A 92 9.12 4.61 -7.14
C ILE A 92 8.76 3.77 -5.91
N TRP A 93 8.17 2.60 -6.11
CA TRP A 93 7.88 1.66 -5.02
C TRP A 93 9.13 1.26 -4.25
N ASP A 94 10.21 0.96 -4.94
CA ASP A 94 11.47 0.56 -4.32
C ASP A 94 12.12 1.70 -3.50
N GLN A 95 11.79 2.96 -3.82
CA GLN A 95 12.25 4.13 -3.08
C GLN A 95 11.43 4.43 -1.82
N MET A 96 10.26 3.84 -1.67
CA MET A 96 9.43 4.00 -0.46
C MET A 96 10.03 3.23 0.71
N PRO A 97 10.09 3.85 1.91
CA PRO A 97 10.55 3.17 3.11
C PRO A 97 9.57 2.08 3.56
N GLU A 98 10.08 1.06 4.22
CA GLU A 98 9.25 0.08 4.92
C GLU A 98 8.82 0.63 6.29
N PRO A 99 7.61 0.35 6.76
CA PRO A 99 6.54 -0.41 6.12
C PRO A 99 5.77 0.41 5.09
N LYS A 100 5.42 -0.21 3.96
CA LYS A 100 4.69 0.42 2.86
C LYS A 100 3.53 -0.44 2.39
N TRP A 101 2.49 0.20 1.87
CA TRP A 101 1.27 -0.46 1.40
C TRP A 101 0.91 0.04 0.02
N CYS A 102 0.22 -0.81 -0.75
CA CYS A 102 -0.24 -0.49 -2.11
C CYS A 102 -1.74 -0.67 -2.24
N ILE A 103 -2.40 0.36 -2.78
CA ILE A 103 -3.82 0.33 -3.15
C ILE A 103 -3.92 0.41 -4.67
N ALA A 104 -4.53 -0.59 -5.29
CA ALA A 104 -4.87 -0.56 -6.72
C ALA A 104 -6.26 0.05 -6.91
N MET A 105 -6.31 1.23 -7.53
CA MET A 105 -7.54 1.99 -7.71
C MET A 105 -8.08 1.84 -9.13
N GLY A 106 -9.25 1.27 -9.22
CA GLY A 106 -10.02 1.11 -10.46
C GLY A 106 -9.74 -0.18 -11.21
N ALA A 107 -10.58 -0.49 -12.18
CA ALA A 107 -10.52 -1.71 -12.96
C ALA A 107 -9.21 -1.85 -13.76
N CYS A 108 -8.68 -0.72 -14.26
CA CYS A 108 -7.43 -0.73 -15.03
C CYS A 108 -6.22 -1.14 -14.18
N ALA A 109 -6.10 -0.62 -12.96
CA ALA A 109 -5.02 -0.99 -12.05
C ALA A 109 -5.19 -2.42 -11.53
N SER A 110 -6.43 -2.87 -11.33
CA SER A 110 -6.72 -4.21 -10.78
C SER A 110 -6.50 -5.34 -11.77
N THR A 111 -7.01 -5.20 -13.01
CA THR A 111 -7.04 -6.29 -14.00
C THR A 111 -6.71 -5.85 -15.44
N GLY A 112 -6.33 -4.58 -15.64
CA GLY A 112 -6.22 -3.99 -16.97
C GLY A 112 -7.53 -3.40 -17.51
N GLY A 113 -8.67 -3.72 -16.87
CA GLY A 113 -9.98 -3.18 -17.24
C GLY A 113 -10.41 -3.60 -18.65
N MET A 114 -10.97 -2.64 -19.38
CA MET A 114 -11.40 -2.84 -20.78
C MET A 114 -10.23 -2.79 -21.79
N PHE A 115 -9.05 -2.37 -21.35
CA PHE A 115 -7.89 -2.14 -22.23
C PHE A 115 -6.98 -3.38 -22.30
N ARG A 116 -7.32 -4.30 -23.18
CA ARG A 116 -6.48 -5.47 -23.49
C ARG A 116 -5.63 -5.18 -24.72
N SER A 117 -4.64 -4.36 -24.57
CA SER A 117 -3.70 -4.02 -25.63
C SER A 117 -2.30 -4.53 -25.26
N TYR A 118 -1.44 -4.68 -26.25
CA TYR A 118 -0.05 -5.10 -26.08
C TYR A 118 0.77 -4.15 -25.20
N SER A 119 0.35 -2.88 -25.10
CA SER A 119 1.05 -1.84 -24.34
C SER A 119 0.58 -1.71 -22.90
N VAL A 120 -0.55 -2.33 -22.53
CA VAL A 120 -1.17 -2.17 -21.20
C VAL A 120 -0.91 -3.36 -20.32
N LEU A 121 -0.38 -3.09 -19.12
CA LEU A 121 -0.20 -4.09 -18.09
C LEU A 121 -1.55 -4.56 -17.53
N GLN A 122 -1.76 -5.87 -17.54
CA GLN A 122 -3.01 -6.49 -17.08
C GLN A 122 -2.96 -6.78 -15.57
N GLY A 123 -3.03 -5.70 -14.77
CA GLY A 123 -2.98 -5.73 -13.31
C GLY A 123 -1.65 -5.28 -12.72
N VAL A 124 -1.72 -4.42 -11.72
CA VAL A 124 -0.55 -3.88 -10.98
C VAL A 124 0.07 -4.95 -10.07
N ASP A 125 -0.69 -5.96 -9.69
CA ASP A 125 -0.26 -7.10 -8.88
C ASP A 125 0.92 -7.88 -9.49
N LYS A 126 1.11 -7.76 -10.81
CA LYS A 126 2.25 -8.35 -11.51
C LYS A 126 3.58 -7.66 -11.21
N ILE A 127 3.54 -6.40 -10.80
CA ILE A 127 4.75 -5.60 -10.52
C ILE A 127 4.89 -5.20 -9.06
N LEU A 128 3.78 -5.07 -8.33
CA LEU A 128 3.73 -4.64 -6.93
C LEU A 128 2.87 -5.57 -6.08
N PRO A 129 3.22 -5.78 -4.82
CA PRO A 129 2.33 -6.45 -3.87
C PRO A 129 1.18 -5.51 -3.51
N VAL A 130 -0.04 -5.84 -3.95
CA VAL A 130 -1.24 -5.04 -3.69
C VAL A 130 -1.91 -5.49 -2.39
N ASP A 131 -2.24 -4.53 -1.53
CA ASP A 131 -2.91 -4.76 -0.25
C ASP A 131 -4.42 -4.66 -0.34
N VAL A 132 -4.92 -3.69 -1.11
CA VAL A 132 -6.35 -3.40 -1.27
C VAL A 132 -6.65 -3.07 -2.73
N TYR A 133 -7.74 -3.63 -3.23
CA TYR A 133 -8.28 -3.33 -4.57
C TYR A 133 -9.56 -2.52 -4.46
N ILE A 134 -9.68 -1.47 -5.28
CA ILE A 134 -10.88 -0.65 -5.38
C ILE A 134 -11.51 -0.90 -6.75
N SER A 135 -12.70 -1.47 -6.79
CA SER A 135 -13.45 -1.72 -8.02
C SER A 135 -14.14 -0.44 -8.50
N GLY A 136 -14.25 -0.29 -9.81
CA GLY A 136 -14.94 0.81 -10.49
C GLY A 136 -14.16 1.34 -11.68
N CYS A 137 -14.84 2.15 -12.52
CA CYS A 137 -14.21 2.73 -13.72
C CYS A 137 -14.85 4.09 -14.05
N PRO A 138 -14.44 5.17 -13.35
CA PRO A 138 -13.69 5.23 -12.09
C PRO A 138 -14.52 4.79 -10.87
N PRO A 139 -13.87 4.41 -9.76
CA PRO A 139 -14.57 4.13 -8.52
C PRO A 139 -15.11 5.43 -7.90
N ARG A 140 -16.21 5.34 -7.17
CA ARG A 140 -16.76 6.49 -6.43
C ARG A 140 -15.82 6.93 -5.31
N PRO A 141 -15.84 8.21 -4.90
CA PRO A 141 -15.03 8.72 -3.80
C PRO A 141 -15.22 7.95 -2.49
N GLU A 142 -16.45 7.52 -2.20
CA GLU A 142 -16.77 6.74 -1.01
C GLU A 142 -16.04 5.39 -0.98
N ALA A 143 -15.88 4.75 -2.14
CA ALA A 143 -15.15 3.48 -2.25
C ALA A 143 -13.65 3.65 -1.93
N ILE A 144 -13.07 4.80 -2.22
CA ILE A 144 -11.68 5.12 -1.87
C ILE A 144 -11.55 5.30 -0.35
N LEU A 145 -12.49 5.98 0.30
CA LEU A 145 -12.52 6.11 1.75
C LEU A 145 -12.70 4.74 2.43
N GLU A 146 -13.57 3.88 1.89
CA GLU A 146 -13.76 2.52 2.39
C GLU A 146 -12.49 1.67 2.26
N ALA A 147 -11.75 1.82 1.16
CA ALA A 147 -10.47 1.15 0.97
C ALA A 147 -9.43 1.57 2.01
N LEU A 148 -9.36 2.86 2.35
CA LEU A 148 -8.51 3.36 3.44
C LEU A 148 -8.92 2.78 4.79
N LEU A 149 -10.22 2.70 5.07
CA LEU A 149 -10.72 2.07 6.30
C LEU A 149 -10.40 0.57 6.35
N THR A 150 -10.47 -0.10 5.20
CA THR A 150 -10.09 -1.52 5.08
C THR A 150 -8.60 -1.72 5.32
N LEU A 151 -7.76 -0.84 4.78
CA LEU A 151 -6.33 -0.85 5.05
C LEU A 151 -6.03 -0.64 6.54
N ARG A 152 -6.74 0.28 7.20
CA ARG A 152 -6.61 0.51 8.65
C ARG A 152 -6.95 -0.72 9.48
N LYS A 153 -8.02 -1.43 9.12
CA LYS A 153 -8.38 -2.69 9.79
C LYS A 153 -7.27 -3.74 9.61
N LYS A 154 -6.66 -3.80 8.43
CA LYS A 154 -5.51 -4.67 8.16
C LYS A 154 -4.31 -4.31 9.03
N LEU A 155 -4.05 -3.02 9.26
CA LEU A 155 -2.97 -2.53 10.11
C LEU A 155 -3.17 -2.91 11.58
N ASP A 156 -4.39 -2.89 12.08
CA ASP A 156 -4.69 -3.27 13.47
C ASP A 156 -4.33 -4.74 13.78
N THR A 157 -4.29 -5.60 12.77
CA THR A 157 -3.93 -7.02 12.92
C THR A 157 -2.44 -7.29 12.79
N GLN A 158 -1.64 -6.31 12.37
CA GLN A 158 -0.19 -6.47 12.23
C GLN A 158 0.51 -6.43 13.60
N GLN A 159 1.66 -7.10 13.71
CA GLN A 159 2.49 -7.12 14.90
C GLN A 159 3.85 -6.44 14.62
N PRO A 160 3.90 -5.10 14.55
CA PRO A 160 5.08 -4.36 14.10
C PRO A 160 6.27 -4.50 15.04
N ALA A 161 6.07 -4.61 16.37
CA ALA A 161 7.18 -4.71 17.29
C ALA A 161 7.98 -6.00 17.11
N ARG A 162 7.34 -7.08 16.67
CA ARG A 162 8.05 -8.34 16.36
C ARG A 162 8.81 -8.25 15.04
N THR A 163 8.31 -7.50 14.06
CA THR A 163 8.93 -7.34 12.76
C THR A 163 10.13 -6.40 12.81
N PHE A 164 10.17 -5.42 13.70
CA PHE A 164 11.35 -4.57 13.90
C PHE A 164 12.61 -5.36 14.31
N PHE A 165 12.42 -6.46 15.03
CA PHE A 165 13.55 -7.31 15.45
C PHE A 165 13.82 -8.48 14.49
N LYS A 166 12.90 -8.77 13.58
CA LYS A 166 13.08 -9.74 12.51
C LYS A 166 13.23 -8.95 11.21
N LYS A 167 14.40 -9.04 10.58
CA LYS A 167 14.63 -8.43 9.26
C LYS A 167 13.57 -8.97 8.29
N GLU A 168 12.62 -8.11 7.91
CA GLU A 168 11.60 -8.46 6.92
C GLU A 168 12.27 -8.71 5.58
N GLU A 169 12.00 -9.86 5.00
CA GLU A 169 12.30 -10.06 3.59
C GLU A 169 11.42 -9.12 2.77
N PRO A 170 11.97 -8.47 1.73
CA PRO A 170 11.19 -7.56 0.91
C PRO A 170 9.97 -8.30 0.34
N ARG A 171 8.80 -7.69 0.44
CA ARG A 171 7.56 -8.25 -0.11
C ARG A 171 7.70 -8.35 -1.63
N GLU A 172 7.80 -9.57 -2.13
CA GLU A 172 7.88 -9.83 -3.56
C GLU A 172 6.50 -9.69 -4.22
N ALA A 173 6.48 -9.16 -5.42
CA ALA A 173 5.31 -9.20 -6.29
C ALA A 173 5.02 -10.67 -6.68
N ASN A 174 3.75 -11.00 -6.87
CA ASN A 174 3.30 -12.38 -7.12
C ASN A 174 3.85 -13.03 -8.41
N ALA A 175 4.48 -12.28 -9.28
CA ALA A 175 5.28 -12.77 -10.40
C ALA A 175 6.33 -11.73 -10.81
N PRO A 176 7.58 -12.13 -11.11
CA PRO A 176 8.49 -11.22 -11.75
C PRO A 176 7.93 -10.88 -13.14
N VAL A 177 7.67 -9.60 -13.37
CA VAL A 177 7.43 -9.14 -14.75
C VAL A 177 8.71 -9.42 -15.51
N PRO A 178 8.70 -10.23 -16.56
CA PRO A 178 9.84 -10.33 -17.44
C PRO A 178 10.08 -8.92 -17.99
N VAL A 179 11.05 -8.24 -17.45
CA VAL A 179 11.56 -7.00 -18.03
C VAL A 179 12.38 -7.44 -19.24
N ASN A 180 11.69 -7.80 -20.30
CA ASN A 180 12.33 -7.87 -21.59
C ASN A 180 12.78 -6.46 -21.93
N THR A 181 14.04 -6.21 -21.69
CA THR A 181 14.77 -5.02 -22.15
C THR A 181 14.78 -4.94 -23.67
N GLU A 182 14.38 -6.01 -24.32
CA GLU A 182 14.20 -6.12 -25.76
C GLU A 182 12.69 -6.23 -26.06
N MET A 183 12.01 -5.08 -26.07
CA MET A 183 10.75 -5.02 -26.80
C MET A 183 11.09 -5.04 -28.28
N PRO A 184 10.63 -6.02 -29.08
CA PRO A 184 10.70 -5.90 -30.51
C PRO A 184 9.88 -4.67 -30.90
N LEU A 185 10.57 -3.69 -31.45
CA LEU A 185 9.97 -2.60 -32.18
C LEU A 185 9.57 -3.15 -33.55
N GLU A 186 8.43 -3.83 -33.64
CA GLU A 186 7.71 -4.05 -34.88
C GLU A 186 6.44 -3.23 -34.90
#